data_e5a4c6180f0a52b14b36f088dd0febf7
#
_entry.id   e5a4c6180f0a52b14b36f088dd0febf7
#
_cell.length_a   1.000
_cell.length_b   1.000
_cell.length_c   1.000
_cell.angle_alpha   90.00
_cell.angle_beta   90.00
_cell.angle_gamma   90.00
#
_symmetry.space_group_name_H-M   'P 1'
#
loop_
_entity.id
_entity.type
_entity.pdbx_description
1 polymer ?
#
loop_
_entity_poly.entity_id
_entity_poly.type
_entity_poly.pdbx_seq_one_letter_code
_entity_poly.pdbx_strand_id
1 'polypeptide(L)'
;MTGAALLLLAGCRTIPQNPEEMTCGDLQCLAEESIDKLGLPFFATQVKYPGDWRLFARNQWIKEGSRARVRDNKRDYLQMEMLEIGGTIMEQTPYRVRIPVAQCKNANKERMATLEYKNLIIDSPEKISRTEAVDFKGKGSVDYLARLICGFQPIPALDKTQVMAQKWKNCTPDSAS
;
A
#
# COMPACT_ATOMS: atom_id res chain seq x y z
N MET A 1 -10.35 -46.27 -35.49
CA MET A 1 -11.20 -45.11 -35.13
C MET A 1 -10.44 -44.29 -34.11
N THR A 2 -9.68 -43.29 -34.58
CA THR A 2 -8.86 -42.39 -33.75
C THR A 2 -9.68 -41.12 -33.51
N GLY A 3 -10.22 -40.99 -32.28
CA GLY A 3 -10.89 -39.79 -31.85
C GLY A 3 -9.87 -38.68 -31.55
N ALA A 4 -9.79 -37.69 -32.43
CA ALA A 4 -9.05 -36.46 -32.18
C ALA A 4 -9.81 -35.67 -31.13
N ALA A 5 -9.25 -35.59 -29.93
CA ALA A 5 -9.72 -34.61 -28.90
C ALA A 5 -9.36 -33.22 -29.40
N LEU A 6 -10.39 -32.48 -29.89
CA LEU A 6 -10.29 -31.04 -30.08
C LEU A 6 -10.09 -30.40 -28.70
N LEU A 7 -8.86 -30.06 -28.36
CA LEU A 7 -8.56 -29.09 -27.33
C LEU A 7 -9.10 -27.73 -27.84
N LEU A 8 -10.31 -27.38 -27.42
CA LEU A 8 -10.80 -26.02 -27.48
C LEU A 8 -9.94 -25.17 -26.55
N LEU A 9 -8.91 -24.58 -27.12
CA LEU A 9 -8.28 -23.39 -26.53
C LEU A 9 -9.36 -22.31 -26.47
N ALA A 10 -10.10 -22.28 -25.37
CA ALA A 10 -10.96 -21.17 -25.03
C ALA A 10 -10.00 -20.00 -24.79
N GLY A 11 -9.66 -19.28 -25.85
CA GLY A 11 -8.90 -18.05 -25.73
C GLY A 11 -9.63 -17.14 -24.74
N CYS A 12 -8.88 -16.59 -23.81
CA CYS A 12 -9.40 -15.63 -22.85
C CYS A 12 -10.11 -14.53 -23.63
N ARG A 13 -11.39 -14.27 -23.29
CA ARG A 13 -12.14 -13.14 -23.85
C ARG A 13 -11.41 -11.85 -23.50
N THR A 14 -11.72 -10.77 -24.21
CA THR A 14 -11.19 -9.46 -23.87
C THR A 14 -11.42 -9.16 -22.38
N ILE A 15 -10.36 -9.22 -21.58
CA ILE A 15 -10.43 -9.01 -20.13
C ILE A 15 -10.59 -7.53 -19.85
N PRO A 16 -11.50 -7.10 -18.97
CA PRO A 16 -11.64 -5.71 -18.58
C PRO A 16 -10.33 -5.14 -18.05
N GLN A 17 -9.99 -3.91 -18.42
CA GLN A 17 -8.81 -3.25 -17.89
C GLN A 17 -9.00 -2.72 -16.44
N ASN A 18 -10.25 -2.51 -16.06
CA ASN A 18 -10.61 -2.11 -14.71
C ASN A 18 -10.83 -3.37 -13.84
N PRO A 19 -10.00 -3.59 -12.81
CA PRO A 19 -10.13 -4.76 -11.94
C PRO A 19 -11.49 -4.87 -11.24
N GLU A 20 -12.17 -3.77 -11.01
CA GLU A 20 -13.51 -3.78 -10.39
C GLU A 20 -14.55 -4.48 -11.26
N GLU A 21 -14.36 -4.48 -12.57
CA GLU A 21 -15.25 -5.09 -13.56
C GLU A 21 -14.89 -6.55 -13.85
N MET A 22 -13.70 -7.02 -13.42
CA MET A 22 -13.24 -8.39 -13.66
C MET A 22 -14.10 -9.39 -12.90
N THR A 23 -14.44 -10.49 -13.58
CA THR A 23 -15.08 -11.66 -12.99
C THR A 23 -14.05 -12.65 -12.47
N CYS A 24 -14.48 -13.67 -11.72
CA CYS A 24 -13.60 -14.77 -11.31
C CYS A 24 -13.03 -15.52 -12.53
N GLY A 25 -13.78 -15.65 -13.61
CA GLY A 25 -13.30 -16.27 -14.85
C GLY A 25 -12.19 -15.46 -15.51
N ASP A 26 -12.28 -14.13 -15.49
CA ASP A 26 -11.21 -13.26 -16.01
C ASP A 26 -9.93 -13.37 -15.17
N LEU A 27 -10.07 -13.42 -13.84
CA LEU A 27 -8.93 -13.60 -12.94
C LEU A 27 -8.30 -14.99 -13.08
N GLN A 28 -9.11 -16.03 -13.27
CA GLN A 28 -8.60 -17.39 -13.55
C GLN A 28 -7.78 -17.41 -14.85
N CYS A 29 -8.29 -16.75 -15.89
CA CYS A 29 -7.61 -16.66 -17.18
C CYS A 29 -6.26 -15.94 -17.05
N LEU A 30 -6.21 -14.81 -16.35
CA LEU A 30 -4.96 -14.10 -16.06
C LEU A 30 -3.99 -14.93 -15.22
N ALA A 31 -4.52 -15.73 -14.29
CA ALA A 31 -3.72 -16.61 -13.47
C ALA A 31 -3.05 -17.71 -14.31
N GLU A 32 -3.78 -18.33 -15.24
CA GLU A 32 -3.27 -19.38 -16.12
C GLU A 32 -2.18 -18.88 -17.09
N GLU A 33 -2.28 -17.59 -17.52
CA GLU A 33 -1.27 -16.97 -18.37
C GLU A 33 0.00 -16.57 -17.64
N SER A 34 -0.06 -16.36 -16.31
CA SER A 34 1.03 -15.76 -15.55
C SER A 34 1.21 -16.36 -14.16
N ILE A 35 1.30 -17.68 -14.08
CA ILE A 35 1.68 -18.39 -12.85
C ILE A 35 3.18 -18.25 -12.60
N ASP A 36 3.57 -17.81 -11.42
CA ASP A 36 4.98 -17.72 -11.03
C ASP A 36 5.57 -19.08 -10.62
N LYS A 37 6.85 -19.06 -10.21
CA LYS A 37 7.56 -20.28 -9.75
C LYS A 37 6.97 -20.89 -8.48
N LEU A 38 6.13 -20.16 -7.74
CA LEU A 38 5.45 -20.61 -6.53
C LEU A 38 4.06 -21.18 -6.83
N GLY A 39 3.64 -21.19 -8.09
CA GLY A 39 2.31 -21.63 -8.50
C GLY A 39 1.21 -20.61 -8.19
N LEU A 40 1.56 -19.36 -7.92
CA LEU A 40 0.62 -18.28 -7.61
C LEU A 40 0.45 -17.34 -8.81
N PRO A 41 -0.75 -16.78 -9.02
CA PRO A 41 -0.97 -15.77 -10.04
C PRO A 41 -0.07 -14.57 -9.84
N PHE A 42 0.46 -14.01 -10.91
CA PHE A 42 1.35 -12.85 -10.90
C PHE A 42 0.81 -11.70 -10.03
N PHE A 43 -0.46 -11.36 -10.17
CA PHE A 43 -1.07 -10.29 -9.36
C PHE A 43 -1.13 -10.64 -7.86
N ALA A 44 -1.26 -11.91 -7.49
CA ALA A 44 -1.25 -12.33 -6.08
C ALA A 44 0.15 -12.22 -5.47
N THR A 45 1.20 -12.46 -6.25
CA THR A 45 2.60 -12.34 -5.79
C THR A 45 3.09 -10.89 -5.71
N GLN A 46 2.45 -9.99 -6.45
CA GLN A 46 2.76 -8.56 -6.38
C GLN A 46 2.19 -7.87 -5.14
N VAL A 47 1.18 -8.46 -4.51
CA VAL A 47 0.61 -7.92 -3.27
C VAL A 47 1.48 -8.33 -2.09
N LYS A 48 2.41 -7.48 -1.75
CA LYS A 48 3.33 -7.70 -0.63
C LYS A 48 2.67 -7.46 0.73
N TYR A 49 1.50 -6.81 0.77
CA TYR A 49 0.89 -6.36 2.02
C TYR A 49 -0.62 -6.63 2.08
N PRO A 50 -1.14 -6.80 3.31
CA PRO A 50 -2.57 -6.93 3.55
C PRO A 50 -3.38 -5.78 2.96
N GLY A 51 -4.68 -5.99 2.77
CA GLY A 51 -5.58 -5.02 2.14
C GLY A 51 -5.77 -3.68 2.86
N ASP A 52 -5.22 -3.52 4.09
CA ASP A 52 -5.21 -2.26 4.84
C ASP A 52 -4.02 -1.34 4.50
N TRP A 53 -3.07 -1.80 3.70
CA TRP A 53 -1.96 -0.99 3.21
C TRP A 53 -2.27 -0.34 1.87
N ARG A 54 -1.91 0.94 1.73
CA ARG A 54 -2.14 1.74 0.53
C ARG A 54 -0.83 2.29 0.00
N LEU A 55 -0.55 2.03 -1.27
CA LEU A 55 0.60 2.61 -1.96
C LEU A 55 0.35 4.11 -2.19
N PHE A 56 1.21 4.98 -1.69
CA PHE A 56 1.10 6.43 -1.89
C PHE A 56 2.26 7.02 -2.70
N ALA A 57 3.40 6.33 -2.72
CA ALA A 57 4.55 6.68 -3.55
C ALA A 57 5.33 5.40 -3.90
N ARG A 58 6.28 5.50 -4.82
CA ARG A 58 7.11 4.36 -5.22
C ARG A 58 7.76 3.72 -3.99
N ASN A 59 7.46 2.44 -3.74
CA ASN A 59 7.99 1.66 -2.61
C ASN A 59 7.63 2.22 -1.22
N GLN A 60 6.59 3.06 -1.11
CA GLN A 60 6.15 3.62 0.16
C GLN A 60 4.66 3.39 0.35
N TRP A 61 4.32 2.79 1.48
CA TRP A 61 2.96 2.37 1.82
C TRP A 61 2.54 2.99 3.14
N ILE A 62 1.28 3.32 3.26
CA ILE A 62 0.66 3.74 4.53
C ILE A 62 -0.42 2.74 4.92
N LYS A 63 -0.60 2.57 6.22
CA LYS A 63 -1.64 1.70 6.75
C LYS A 63 -2.92 2.50 6.95
N GLU A 64 -3.98 2.10 6.24
CA GLU A 64 -5.30 2.67 6.43
C GLU A 64 -5.78 2.44 7.86
N GLY A 65 -6.47 3.42 8.44
CA GLY A 65 -6.95 3.33 9.83
C GLY A 65 -5.88 3.56 10.91
N SER A 66 -4.58 3.63 10.55
CA SER A 66 -3.51 3.86 11.54
C SER A 66 -3.35 5.33 11.96
N ARG A 67 -4.09 6.25 11.31
CA ARG A 67 -4.03 7.68 11.68
C ARG A 67 -4.58 7.89 13.09
N ALA A 68 -3.74 8.40 13.97
CA ALA A 68 -4.08 8.65 15.36
C ALA A 68 -3.50 9.98 15.85
N ARG A 69 -4.16 10.55 16.85
CA ARG A 69 -3.61 11.67 17.63
C ARG A 69 -2.96 11.09 18.89
N VAL A 70 -1.71 11.48 19.12
CA VAL A 70 -0.94 11.04 20.28
C VAL A 70 -0.32 12.23 20.99
N ARG A 71 -0.08 12.09 22.28
CA ARG A 71 0.61 13.08 23.10
C ARG A 71 1.97 12.51 23.53
N ASP A 72 3.01 13.27 23.25
CA ASP A 72 4.37 12.93 23.63
C ASP A 72 5.09 14.20 24.14
N ASN A 73 5.72 14.11 25.32
CA ASN A 73 6.45 15.23 25.93
C ASN A 73 5.71 16.57 25.89
N LYS A 74 4.43 16.59 26.30
CA LYS A 74 3.55 17.77 26.32
C LYS A 74 3.19 18.35 24.93
N ARG A 75 3.55 17.66 23.83
CA ARG A 75 3.16 18.03 22.46
C ARG A 75 2.18 17.02 21.91
N ASP A 76 1.21 17.52 21.16
CA ASP A 76 0.26 16.69 20.42
C ASP A 76 0.75 16.48 19.00
N TYR A 77 0.70 15.23 18.55
CA TYR A 77 1.08 14.81 17.21
C TYR A 77 -0.09 14.12 16.52
N LEU A 78 -0.16 14.25 15.20
CA LEU A 78 -0.85 13.30 14.33
C LEU A 78 0.20 12.32 13.81
N GLN A 79 -0.14 11.03 13.78
CA GLN A 79 0.76 9.97 13.30
C GLN A 79 0.05 9.00 12.40
N MET A 80 0.83 8.29 11.56
CA MET A 80 0.41 7.14 10.76
C MET A 80 1.51 6.08 10.72
N GLU A 81 1.13 4.83 10.50
CA GLU A 81 2.08 3.76 10.18
C GLU A 81 2.42 3.81 8.69
N MET A 82 3.72 3.73 8.40
CA MET A 82 4.27 3.71 7.06
C MET A 82 5.25 2.53 6.92
N LEU A 83 5.34 2.02 5.71
CA LEU A 83 6.30 1.01 5.34
C LEU A 83 7.10 1.51 4.14
N GLU A 84 8.40 1.42 4.24
CA GLU A 84 9.33 1.76 3.18
C GLU A 84 10.08 0.50 2.72
N ILE A 85 10.14 0.28 1.41
CA ILE A 85 10.93 -0.78 0.83
C ILE A 85 12.16 -0.14 0.21
N GLY A 86 13.32 -0.44 0.77
CA GLY A 86 14.60 0.10 0.32
C GLY A 86 15.68 -0.96 0.21
N GLY A 87 16.82 -0.56 -0.35
CA GLY A 87 18.03 -1.36 -0.43
C GLY A 87 18.03 -2.47 -1.50
N THR A 88 19.17 -3.11 -1.63
CA THR A 88 19.45 -4.21 -2.57
C THR A 88 18.74 -5.51 -2.21
N ILE A 89 18.33 -5.68 -0.96
CA ILE A 89 17.66 -6.88 -0.42
C ILE A 89 16.17 -6.64 -0.15
N MET A 90 15.57 -5.59 -0.69
CA MET A 90 14.16 -5.24 -0.46
C MET A 90 13.78 -5.23 1.04
N GLU A 91 14.63 -4.68 1.88
CA GLU A 91 14.33 -4.53 3.29
C GLU A 91 13.06 -3.72 3.50
N GLN A 92 12.18 -4.27 4.30
CA GLN A 92 10.94 -3.62 4.69
C GLN A 92 11.16 -2.94 6.04
N THR A 93 11.16 -1.63 6.03
CA THR A 93 11.31 -0.86 7.25
C THR A 93 9.98 -0.22 7.64
N PRO A 94 9.31 -0.72 8.69
CA PRO A 94 8.12 -0.08 9.22
C PRO A 94 8.50 1.14 10.07
N TYR A 95 7.78 2.23 9.83
CA TYR A 95 7.90 3.48 10.57
C TYR A 95 6.56 3.89 11.16
N ARG A 96 6.63 4.56 12.29
CA ARG A 96 5.57 5.45 12.74
C ARG A 96 6.00 6.86 12.40
N VAL A 97 5.28 7.48 11.47
CA VAL A 97 5.58 8.85 11.01
C VAL A 97 4.60 9.81 11.66
N ARG A 98 5.10 10.91 12.20
CA ARG A 98 4.29 11.88 12.94
C ARG A 98 4.65 13.32 12.60
N ILE A 99 3.68 14.18 12.81
CA ILE A 99 3.79 15.63 12.65
C ILE A 99 3.12 16.35 13.83
N PRO A 100 3.69 17.42 14.37
CA PRO A 100 3.03 18.21 15.42
C PRO A 100 1.67 18.75 14.95
N VAL A 101 0.61 18.59 15.76
CA VAL A 101 -0.74 19.06 15.45
C VAL A 101 -0.75 20.56 15.14
N ALA A 102 0.07 21.35 15.85
CA ALA A 102 0.20 22.76 15.62
C ALA A 102 0.63 23.11 14.19
N GLN A 103 1.54 22.32 13.60
CA GLN A 103 2.01 22.52 12.22
C GLN A 103 0.90 22.21 11.20
N CYS A 104 0.11 21.16 11.40
CA CYS A 104 -1.07 20.91 10.56
C CYS A 104 -2.08 22.07 10.65
N LYS A 105 -2.38 22.58 11.85
CA LYS A 105 -3.32 23.68 12.03
C LYS A 105 -2.85 24.99 11.37
N ASN A 106 -1.54 25.20 11.35
CA ASN A 106 -0.91 26.38 10.79
C ASN A 106 -0.49 26.25 9.33
N ALA A 107 -0.78 25.14 8.66
CA ALA A 107 -0.35 24.85 7.27
C ALA A 107 -0.72 25.95 6.25
N ASN A 108 -1.78 26.72 6.50
CA ASN A 108 -2.16 27.86 5.66
C ASN A 108 -1.26 29.08 5.87
N LYS A 109 -0.63 29.22 7.03
CA LYS A 109 0.23 30.35 7.42
C LYS A 109 1.71 29.98 7.29
N GLU A 110 2.05 28.80 7.77
CA GLU A 110 3.41 28.25 7.76
C GLU A 110 3.47 27.10 6.76
N ARG A 111 4.09 27.38 5.64
CA ARG A 111 4.17 26.40 4.53
C ARG A 111 5.01 25.18 4.90
N MET A 112 6.03 25.38 5.72
CA MET A 112 7.00 24.37 6.11
C MET A 112 6.62 23.67 7.40
N ALA A 113 6.85 22.36 7.42
CA ALA A 113 6.66 21.52 8.61
C ALA A 113 7.78 20.48 8.73
N THR A 114 7.75 19.68 9.78
CA THR A 114 8.74 18.60 10.00
C THR A 114 8.01 17.31 10.29
N LEU A 115 8.31 16.28 9.51
CA LEU A 115 7.96 14.90 9.81
C LEU A 115 9.05 14.27 10.70
N GLU A 116 8.62 13.52 11.68
CA GLU A 116 9.48 12.71 12.55
C GLU A 116 9.16 11.23 12.34
N TYR A 117 10.19 10.44 12.10
CA TYR A 117 10.10 9.00 11.85
C TYR A 117 10.61 8.22 13.04
N LYS A 118 9.80 7.30 13.55
CA LYS A 118 10.20 6.31 14.56
C LYS A 118 10.24 4.95 13.89
N ASN A 119 11.41 4.32 13.87
CA ASN A 119 11.57 2.96 13.35
C ASN A 119 10.93 1.97 14.34
N LEU A 120 10.09 1.05 13.85
CA LEU A 120 9.36 0.10 14.68
C LEU A 120 10.12 -1.23 14.89
N ILE A 121 11.22 -1.45 14.18
CA ILE A 121 12.04 -2.67 14.31
C ILE A 121 13.09 -2.53 15.44
N ILE A 122 13.56 -1.30 15.67
CA ILE A 122 14.61 -1.06 16.67
C ILE A 122 13.97 -1.00 18.06
N ASP A 123 14.51 -1.74 19.02
CA ASP A 123 14.02 -1.92 20.40
C ASP A 123 13.89 -0.63 21.26
N SER A 124 14.03 0.53 20.65
CA SER A 124 13.81 1.81 21.31
C SER A 124 12.69 2.57 20.60
N PRO A 125 11.41 2.23 20.87
CA PRO A 125 10.25 2.83 20.18
C PRO A 125 10.10 4.34 20.41
N GLU A 126 10.86 4.91 21.31
CA GLU A 126 10.80 6.34 21.65
C GLU A 126 11.76 7.21 20.85
N LYS A 127 12.79 6.62 20.23
CA LYS A 127 13.82 7.39 19.53
C LYS A 127 13.38 7.77 18.12
N ILE A 128 13.46 9.06 17.81
CA ILE A 128 13.31 9.56 16.44
C ILE A 128 14.52 9.09 15.64
N SER A 129 14.27 8.32 14.58
CA SER A 129 15.34 7.79 13.71
C SER A 129 15.69 8.74 12.59
N ARG A 130 14.74 9.52 12.11
CA ARG A 130 14.87 10.46 10.98
C ARG A 130 13.91 11.62 11.13
N THR A 131 14.31 12.80 10.67
CA THR A 131 13.42 13.96 10.48
C THR A 131 13.54 14.46 9.06
N GLU A 132 12.43 14.91 8.48
CA GLU A 132 12.40 15.48 7.15
C GLU A 132 11.59 16.76 7.13
N ALA A 133 12.14 17.79 6.51
CA ALA A 133 11.41 19.02 6.23
C ALA A 133 10.41 18.78 5.09
N VAL A 134 9.21 19.26 5.23
CA VAL A 134 8.14 19.11 4.25
C VAL A 134 7.53 20.46 3.90
N ASP A 135 7.07 20.59 2.67
CA ASP A 135 6.33 21.73 2.16
C ASP A 135 4.88 21.30 1.86
N PHE A 136 3.91 21.83 2.60
CA PHE A 136 2.49 21.50 2.37
C PHE A 136 1.99 21.80 0.94
N LYS A 137 2.70 22.65 0.18
CA LYS A 137 2.42 22.95 -1.24
C LYS A 137 3.37 22.23 -2.19
N GLY A 138 4.32 21.46 -1.65
CA GLY A 138 5.26 20.67 -2.43
C GLY A 138 4.61 19.50 -3.15
N LYS A 139 5.34 18.94 -4.14
CA LYS A 139 4.88 17.81 -4.96
C LYS A 139 5.63 16.51 -4.66
N GLY A 140 6.55 16.53 -3.70
CA GLY A 140 7.30 15.36 -3.28
C GLY A 140 6.44 14.33 -2.53
N SER A 141 6.91 13.08 -2.47
CA SER A 141 6.23 12.00 -1.73
C SER A 141 6.13 12.33 -0.23
N VAL A 142 7.16 12.95 0.32
CA VAL A 142 7.21 13.36 1.74
C VAL A 142 6.19 14.47 2.02
N ASP A 143 6.05 15.42 1.10
CA ASP A 143 5.05 16.50 1.18
C ASP A 143 3.63 15.92 1.11
N TYR A 144 3.43 14.93 0.25
CA TYR A 144 2.16 14.22 0.13
C TYR A 144 1.83 13.45 1.41
N LEU A 145 2.82 12.76 2.00
CA LEU A 145 2.68 12.05 3.27
C LEU A 145 2.27 13.00 4.41
N ALA A 146 2.88 14.18 4.50
CA ALA A 146 2.49 15.18 5.49
C ALA A 146 1.02 15.60 5.33
N ARG A 147 0.55 15.80 4.08
CA ARG A 147 -0.86 16.11 3.81
C ARG A 147 -1.81 14.96 4.18
N LEU A 148 -1.40 13.71 3.95
CA LEU A 148 -2.17 12.54 4.38
C LEU A 148 -2.31 12.47 5.89
N ILE A 149 -1.21 12.65 6.63
CA ILE A 149 -1.21 12.62 8.10
C ILE A 149 -2.06 13.75 8.66
N CYS A 150 -1.96 14.97 8.11
CA CYS A 150 -2.79 16.10 8.53
C CYS A 150 -4.26 15.99 8.10
N GLY A 151 -4.61 15.05 7.20
CA GLY A 151 -5.97 14.88 6.68
C GLY A 151 -6.36 15.88 5.60
N PHE A 152 -5.38 16.49 4.93
CA PHE A 152 -5.61 17.40 3.79
C PHE A 152 -5.77 16.65 2.46
N GLN A 153 -5.42 15.37 2.45
CA GLN A 153 -5.58 14.47 1.32
C GLN A 153 -6.30 13.20 1.77
N PRO A 154 -7.14 12.62 0.92
CA PRO A 154 -7.74 11.32 1.21
C PRO A 154 -6.67 10.22 1.17
N ILE A 155 -6.93 9.14 1.89
CA ILE A 155 -6.13 7.92 1.78
C ILE A 155 -6.25 7.39 0.35
N PRO A 156 -5.15 7.00 -0.31
CA PRO A 156 -5.21 6.42 -1.65
C PRO A 156 -6.10 5.18 -1.70
N ALA A 157 -6.77 4.98 -2.82
CA ALA A 157 -7.49 3.73 -3.09
C ALA A 157 -6.52 2.56 -3.21
N LEU A 158 -7.04 1.34 -3.18
CA LEU A 158 -6.28 0.14 -3.54
C LEU A 158 -5.73 0.28 -4.95
N ASP A 159 -4.49 -0.15 -5.16
CA ASP A 159 -3.98 -0.27 -6.51
C ASP A 159 -4.62 -1.47 -7.25
N LYS A 160 -4.46 -1.49 -8.57
CA LYS A 160 -5.07 -2.52 -9.41
C LYS A 160 -4.71 -3.95 -9.00
N THR A 161 -3.46 -4.16 -8.59
CA THR A 161 -2.94 -5.46 -8.19
C THR A 161 -3.56 -5.92 -6.86
N GLN A 162 -3.72 -5.00 -5.92
CA GLN A 162 -4.39 -5.27 -4.65
C GLN A 162 -5.86 -5.63 -4.86
N VAL A 163 -6.58 -4.90 -5.74
CA VAL A 163 -7.98 -5.20 -6.09
C VAL A 163 -8.09 -6.59 -6.70
N MET A 164 -7.25 -6.93 -7.68
CA MET A 164 -7.24 -8.26 -8.30
C MET A 164 -6.97 -9.36 -7.29
N ALA A 165 -5.97 -9.20 -6.43
CA ALA A 165 -5.63 -10.20 -5.42
C ALA A 165 -6.73 -10.38 -4.37
N GLN A 166 -7.40 -9.30 -3.97
CA GLN A 166 -8.53 -9.37 -3.05
C GLN A 166 -9.72 -10.10 -3.67
N LYS A 167 -10.04 -9.81 -4.94
CA LYS A 167 -11.07 -10.55 -5.68
C LYS A 167 -10.71 -12.01 -5.87
N TRP A 168 -9.46 -12.31 -6.20
CA TRP A 168 -8.97 -13.67 -6.36
C TRP A 168 -9.21 -14.53 -5.11
N LYS A 169 -8.90 -14.01 -3.93
CA LYS A 169 -9.19 -14.69 -2.66
C LYS A 169 -10.66 -15.05 -2.49
N ASN A 170 -11.55 -14.20 -2.98
CA ASN A 170 -13.00 -14.46 -2.92
C ASN A 170 -13.46 -15.45 -4.00
N CYS A 171 -12.70 -15.62 -5.08
CA CYS A 171 -13.00 -16.56 -6.16
C CYS A 171 -12.49 -17.97 -5.91
N THR A 172 -11.39 -18.09 -5.16
CA THR A 172 -10.84 -19.37 -4.71
C THR A 172 -11.18 -19.54 -3.24
N PRO A 173 -12.33 -20.15 -2.88
CA PRO A 173 -12.59 -20.51 -1.50
C PRO A 173 -11.43 -21.40 -1.06
N ASP A 174 -10.83 -21.07 0.09
CA ASP A 174 -9.76 -21.81 0.69
C ASP A 174 -10.05 -23.31 0.50
N SER A 175 -9.25 -23.97 -0.31
CA SER A 175 -9.24 -25.43 -0.34
C SER A 175 -8.84 -25.82 1.07
N ALA A 176 -9.85 -26.23 1.81
CA ALA A 176 -9.78 -26.54 3.22
C ALA A 176 -8.51 -27.32 3.54
N SER A 177 -7.72 -26.72 4.41
CA SER A 177 -6.60 -27.34 5.12
C SER A 177 -7.00 -28.64 5.79
#